data_ae0e7779dc5fb9fa41ff8145e0a7c0f2
#
_entry.id   ae0e7779dc5fb9fa41ff8145e0a7c0f2
#
_cell.length_a   1.000
_cell.length_b   1.000
_cell.length_c   1.000
_cell.angle_alpha   90.00
_cell.angle_beta   90.00
_cell.angle_gamma   90.00
#
_symmetry.space_group_name_H-M   'P 1'
#
loop_
_entity.id
_entity.type
_entity.pdbx_description
1 polymer ?
#
loop_
_entity_poly.entity_id
_entity_poly.type
_entity_poly.pdbx_seq_one_letter_code
_entity_poly.pdbx_strand_id
1 'polypeptide(L)'
;MATSDYYIQDNSDIEDKKLEAAKGLYQSGNYSGALKLYLDMVNMSYSYKLYYEIGRCYYKKNSFDEAEFNFLRSISLEEYKNPSYVYLGNIYHKKENVQKAIENWSIAHSYRPDDEAVCLNLATAYFSKEMKFQSIKYFEKYLKYAKDKTSNHYLEIKNSIQEFARIGQDFYKKALRALYLDDIETAIQCLEYAVKNSPNNFDINFLLGKLYQGKKLYIQAMIYFKQAYCIDSKSLDILERLSSVMVELGDYTGAYCCLKRILPLVMNNQKEYLEIVRNLKQLEEGFDEYSSQGNEKLAESYYNENNYSLALFEYENCIIINYNLSDKYYDRIHKIKSYLNPEERIIKLCFEKGGTFYSTGDFKKSNKYFTKIMTLAKEDSSDYKYAKARLMDV
;
A
#
# COMPACT_ATOMS: atom_id res chain seq x y z
N MET A 1 46.17 24.44 17.14
CA MET A 1 45.13 23.43 16.92
C MET A 1 44.09 23.28 18.05
N ALA A 2 44.16 24.01 19.15
CA ALA A 2 43.25 23.87 20.30
C ALA A 2 42.10 24.88 20.36
N THR A 3 42.00 25.82 19.43
CA THR A 3 40.95 26.87 19.44
C THR A 3 39.72 26.55 18.59
N SER A 4 39.81 25.60 17.65
CA SER A 4 38.67 25.23 16.81
C SER A 4 37.67 24.29 17.51
N ASP A 5 38.17 23.41 18.37
CA ASP A 5 37.34 22.43 19.07
C ASP A 5 36.51 23.07 20.21
N TYR A 6 36.96 24.13 20.81
CA TYR A 6 36.25 24.89 21.85
C TYR A 6 35.06 25.69 21.26
N TYR A 7 35.20 26.25 20.06
CA TYR A 7 34.11 26.99 19.38
C TYR A 7 33.03 26.06 18.83
N ILE A 8 33.38 24.83 18.45
CA ILE A 8 32.43 23.83 17.95
C ILE A 8 31.59 23.25 19.10
N GLN A 9 32.19 23.04 20.26
CA GLN A 9 31.51 22.49 21.45
C GLN A 9 30.54 23.50 22.08
N ASP A 10 30.85 24.80 22.09
CA ASP A 10 30.02 25.86 22.65
C ASP A 10 28.78 26.13 21.77
N ASN A 11 28.88 26.00 20.45
CA ASN A 11 27.74 26.15 19.52
C ASN A 11 26.76 24.97 19.61
N SER A 12 27.24 23.75 19.81
CA SER A 12 26.39 22.57 19.99
C SER A 12 25.54 22.65 21.25
N ASP A 13 26.13 23.09 22.38
CA ASP A 13 25.41 23.27 23.64
C ASP A 13 24.35 24.38 23.58
N ILE A 14 24.57 25.41 22.77
CA ILE A 14 23.61 26.51 22.56
C ILE A 14 22.47 26.03 21.70
N GLU A 15 22.71 25.25 20.64
CA GLU A 15 21.69 24.66 19.79
C GLU A 15 20.76 23.70 20.57
N ASP A 16 21.35 22.84 21.41
CA ASP A 16 20.58 21.89 22.22
C ASP A 16 19.70 22.60 23.25
N LYS A 17 20.19 23.65 23.92
CA LYS A 17 19.38 24.47 24.83
C LYS A 17 18.25 25.19 24.14
N LYS A 18 18.45 25.75 22.92
CA LYS A 18 17.41 26.39 22.13
C LYS A 18 16.37 25.36 21.68
N LEU A 19 16.79 24.16 21.27
CA LEU A 19 15.90 23.08 20.86
C LEU A 19 14.97 22.64 21.99
N GLU A 20 15.54 22.45 23.19
CA GLU A 20 14.75 22.09 24.38
C GLU A 20 13.78 23.23 24.80
N ALA A 21 14.20 24.49 24.75
CA ALA A 21 13.33 25.62 24.99
C ALA A 21 12.16 25.69 23.97
N ALA A 22 12.45 25.47 22.68
CA ALA A 22 11.43 25.45 21.64
C ALA A 22 10.42 24.29 21.84
N LYS A 23 10.91 23.10 22.20
CA LYS A 23 10.04 21.96 22.55
C LYS A 23 9.15 22.27 23.75
N GLY A 24 9.69 22.88 24.80
CA GLY A 24 8.95 23.28 25.99
C GLY A 24 7.84 24.30 25.65
N LEU A 25 8.15 25.29 24.81
CA LEU A 25 7.14 26.24 24.33
C LEU A 25 6.04 25.57 23.48
N TYR A 26 6.41 24.60 22.63
CA TYR A 26 5.45 23.84 21.87
C TYR A 26 4.52 23.01 22.78
N GLN A 27 5.07 22.34 23.78
CA GLN A 27 4.31 21.53 24.74
C GLN A 27 3.36 22.37 25.60
N SER A 28 3.77 23.60 25.96
CA SER A 28 2.90 24.55 26.70
C SER A 28 1.86 25.24 25.81
N GLY A 29 1.79 24.93 24.50
CA GLY A 29 0.85 25.55 23.57
C GLY A 29 1.29 26.91 22.99
N ASN A 30 2.47 27.41 23.38
CA ASN A 30 3.02 28.64 22.80
C ASN A 30 3.69 28.35 21.45
N TYR A 31 2.86 28.05 20.45
CA TYR A 31 3.34 27.70 19.10
C TYR A 31 4.06 28.85 18.40
N SER A 32 3.70 30.11 18.70
CA SER A 32 4.37 31.29 18.12
C SER A 32 5.78 31.48 18.69
N GLY A 33 5.96 31.28 19.99
CA GLY A 33 7.25 31.30 20.64
C GLY A 33 8.16 30.16 20.16
N ALA A 34 7.63 28.94 20.10
CA ALA A 34 8.34 27.80 19.56
C ALA A 34 8.79 28.02 18.11
N LEU A 35 7.89 28.52 17.27
CA LEU A 35 8.15 28.82 15.86
C LEU A 35 9.31 29.80 15.68
N LYS A 36 9.34 30.86 16.49
CA LYS A 36 10.43 31.86 16.43
C LYS A 36 11.78 31.20 16.70
N LEU A 37 11.88 30.38 17.74
CA LEU A 37 13.13 29.69 18.07
C LEU A 37 13.55 28.68 16.96
N TYR A 38 12.61 27.91 16.42
CA TYR A 38 12.91 26.97 15.32
C TYR A 38 13.36 27.71 14.05
N LEU A 39 12.77 28.85 13.70
CA LEU A 39 13.18 29.66 12.55
C LEU A 39 14.59 30.26 12.74
N ASP A 40 14.91 30.70 13.94
CA ASP A 40 16.27 31.17 14.27
C ASP A 40 17.31 30.03 14.10
N MET A 41 16.95 28.80 14.43
CA MET A 41 17.82 27.63 14.31
C MET A 41 18.01 27.17 12.86
N VAL A 42 17.00 27.30 11.97
CA VAL A 42 17.11 26.93 10.56
C VAL A 42 18.20 27.70 9.83
N ASN A 43 18.48 28.95 10.24
CA ASN A 43 19.56 29.76 9.69
C ASN A 43 20.96 29.22 10.05
N MET A 44 21.07 28.38 11.07
CA MET A 44 22.32 27.80 11.58
C MET A 44 22.51 26.34 11.16
N SER A 45 21.41 25.59 11.03
CA SER A 45 21.45 24.14 10.78
C SER A 45 20.36 23.71 9.80
N TYR A 46 20.75 23.09 8.69
CA TYR A 46 19.84 22.59 7.65
C TYR A 46 19.42 21.15 8.01
N SER A 47 18.31 21.00 8.74
CA SER A 47 17.85 19.69 9.22
C SER A 47 16.37 19.44 8.87
N TYR A 48 16.06 18.25 8.36
CA TYR A 48 14.67 17.84 8.13
C TYR A 48 13.81 17.91 9.39
N LYS A 49 14.41 17.66 10.57
CA LYS A 49 13.71 17.73 11.86
C LYS A 49 13.24 19.14 12.18
N LEU A 50 14.05 20.16 11.89
CA LEU A 50 13.66 21.56 12.12
C LEU A 50 12.50 21.96 11.24
N TYR A 51 12.55 21.64 9.94
CA TYR A 51 11.41 21.92 9.05
C TYR A 51 10.16 21.16 9.46
N TYR A 52 10.29 19.93 9.95
CA TYR A 52 9.17 19.19 10.52
C TYR A 52 8.55 19.90 11.73
N GLU A 53 9.37 20.35 12.70
CA GLU A 53 8.87 21.06 13.88
C GLU A 53 8.25 22.43 13.54
N ILE A 54 8.83 23.16 12.59
CA ILE A 54 8.24 24.39 12.03
C ILE A 54 6.87 24.09 11.41
N GLY A 55 6.79 23.06 10.59
CA GLY A 55 5.53 22.62 9.99
C GLY A 55 4.48 22.28 11.04
N ARG A 56 4.87 21.61 12.14
CA ARG A 56 3.98 21.32 13.28
C ARG A 56 3.46 22.59 13.95
N CYS A 57 4.32 23.59 14.14
CA CYS A 57 3.91 24.87 14.73
C CYS A 57 2.86 25.57 13.84
N TYR A 58 3.11 25.65 12.53
CA TYR A 58 2.14 26.22 11.59
C TYR A 58 0.83 25.41 11.55
N TYR A 59 0.92 24.08 11.55
CA TYR A 59 -0.26 23.22 11.60
C TYR A 59 -1.13 23.49 12.83
N LYS A 60 -0.52 23.62 14.02
CA LYS A 60 -1.23 23.97 15.27
C LYS A 60 -1.83 25.37 15.27
N LYS A 61 -1.26 26.28 14.47
CA LYS A 61 -1.81 27.63 14.24
C LYS A 61 -2.87 27.68 13.13
N ASN A 62 -3.22 26.53 12.52
CA ASN A 62 -4.10 26.39 11.36
C ASN A 62 -3.60 27.12 10.09
N SER A 63 -2.32 27.47 10.03
CA SER A 63 -1.64 27.98 8.83
C SER A 63 -1.23 26.82 7.95
N PHE A 64 -2.20 26.24 7.22
CA PHE A 64 -2.01 24.95 6.53
C PHE A 64 -1.10 25.04 5.32
N ASP A 65 -1.03 26.19 4.62
CA ASP A 65 -0.16 26.37 3.45
C ASP A 65 1.31 26.45 3.87
N GLU A 66 1.61 27.20 4.91
CA GLU A 66 2.96 27.29 5.47
C GLU A 66 3.38 25.95 6.12
N ALA A 67 2.44 25.24 6.75
CA ALA A 67 2.70 23.91 7.27
C ALA A 67 3.04 22.92 6.14
N GLU A 68 2.24 22.90 5.07
CA GLU A 68 2.48 22.08 3.89
C GLU A 68 3.86 22.34 3.30
N PHE A 69 4.22 23.63 3.08
CA PHE A 69 5.53 24.01 2.55
C PHE A 69 6.69 23.44 3.40
N ASN A 70 6.60 23.59 4.72
CA ASN A 70 7.66 23.13 5.61
C ASN A 70 7.72 21.60 5.71
N PHE A 71 6.58 20.90 5.68
CA PHE A 71 6.57 19.44 5.64
C PHE A 71 7.16 18.89 4.33
N LEU A 72 6.85 19.51 3.19
CA LEU A 72 7.46 19.14 1.91
C LEU A 72 8.97 19.39 1.92
N ARG A 73 9.42 20.50 2.53
CA ARG A 73 10.84 20.79 2.70
C ARG A 73 11.53 19.76 3.59
N SER A 74 10.89 19.35 4.69
CA SER A 74 11.38 18.27 5.53
C SER A 74 11.57 16.97 4.75
N ILE A 75 10.60 16.59 3.91
CA ILE A 75 10.66 15.38 3.09
C ILE A 75 11.77 15.48 2.03
N SER A 76 11.97 16.65 1.42
CA SER A 76 13.04 16.83 0.42
C SER A 76 14.44 16.62 1.00
N LEU A 77 14.63 16.87 2.29
CA LEU A 77 15.90 16.65 2.99
C LEU A 77 16.07 15.21 3.49
N GLU A 78 15.01 14.59 3.93
CA GLU A 78 14.99 13.19 4.39
C GLU A 78 13.62 12.59 4.16
N GLU A 79 13.50 11.72 3.16
CA GLU A 79 12.23 11.07 2.84
C GLU A 79 11.95 9.84 3.73
N TYR A 80 13.00 9.10 4.09
CA TYR A 80 12.87 7.82 4.78
C TYR A 80 12.28 7.99 6.19
N LYS A 81 11.13 7.37 6.43
CA LYS A 81 10.37 7.43 7.70
C LYS A 81 10.02 8.85 8.14
N ASN A 82 9.93 9.80 7.21
CA ASN A 82 9.61 11.18 7.57
C ASN A 82 8.17 11.29 8.12
N PRO A 83 8.01 11.77 9.35
CA PRO A 83 6.69 11.89 9.98
C PRO A 83 5.81 12.96 9.35
N SER A 84 6.35 13.80 8.46
CA SER A 84 5.63 14.85 7.74
C SER A 84 4.49 14.30 6.88
N TYR A 85 4.60 13.07 6.38
CA TYR A 85 3.53 12.44 5.60
C TYR A 85 2.21 12.31 6.35
N VAL A 86 2.24 12.08 7.67
CA VAL A 86 1.02 12.03 8.50
C VAL A 86 0.33 13.41 8.49
N TYR A 87 1.10 14.47 8.69
CA TYR A 87 0.56 15.83 8.73
C TYR A 87 0.10 16.33 7.37
N LEU A 88 0.82 15.99 6.29
CA LEU A 88 0.37 16.27 4.92
C LEU A 88 -0.96 15.59 4.62
N GLY A 89 -1.12 14.33 4.99
CA GLY A 89 -2.40 13.64 4.88
C GLY A 89 -3.51 14.36 5.64
N ASN A 90 -3.25 14.80 6.87
CA ASN A 90 -4.21 15.57 7.67
C ASN A 90 -4.54 16.94 7.05
N ILE A 91 -3.55 17.63 6.49
CA ILE A 91 -3.75 18.92 5.80
C ILE A 91 -4.61 18.73 4.55
N TYR A 92 -4.29 17.75 3.70
CA TYR A 92 -5.06 17.49 2.49
C TYR A 92 -6.49 17.05 2.80
N HIS A 93 -6.70 16.29 3.87
CA HIS A 93 -8.04 15.97 4.34
C HIS A 93 -8.83 17.22 4.75
N LYS A 94 -8.21 18.15 5.50
CA LYS A 94 -8.82 19.44 5.84
C LYS A 94 -9.11 20.36 4.65
N LYS A 95 -8.31 20.22 3.58
CA LYS A 95 -8.51 20.88 2.28
C LYS A 95 -9.48 20.10 1.37
N GLU A 96 -10.18 19.11 1.90
CA GLU A 96 -11.13 18.23 1.18
C GLU A 96 -10.53 17.44 0.01
N ASN A 97 -9.19 17.40 -0.09
CA ASN A 97 -8.50 16.60 -1.08
C ASN A 97 -8.23 15.19 -0.54
N VAL A 98 -9.30 14.39 -0.48
CA VAL A 98 -9.27 13.02 0.08
C VAL A 98 -8.27 12.14 -0.66
N GLN A 99 -8.07 12.34 -1.96
CA GLN A 99 -7.12 11.58 -2.77
C GLN A 99 -5.69 11.76 -2.28
N LYS A 100 -5.22 13.02 -2.19
CA LYS A 100 -3.88 13.33 -1.68
C LYS A 100 -3.72 12.95 -0.21
N ALA A 101 -4.80 13.02 0.59
CA ALA A 101 -4.78 12.56 1.96
C ALA A 101 -4.47 11.06 2.05
N ILE A 102 -5.19 10.22 1.28
CA ILE A 102 -4.95 8.78 1.20
C ILE A 102 -3.52 8.48 0.75
N GLU A 103 -3.00 9.15 -0.28
CA GLU A 103 -1.64 8.95 -0.76
C GLU A 103 -0.60 9.18 0.35
N ASN A 104 -0.68 10.32 1.05
CA ASN A 104 0.26 10.65 2.11
C ASN A 104 0.13 9.72 3.33
N TRP A 105 -1.09 9.39 3.76
CA TRP A 105 -1.29 8.43 4.84
C TRP A 105 -0.85 7.01 4.45
N SER A 106 -1.01 6.61 3.18
CA SER A 106 -0.50 5.31 2.70
C SER A 106 1.02 5.25 2.76
N ILE A 107 1.71 6.35 2.42
CA ILE A 107 3.16 6.47 2.60
C ILE A 107 3.52 6.39 4.09
N ALA A 108 2.84 7.13 4.97
CA ALA A 108 3.08 7.07 6.41
C ALA A 108 2.85 5.66 6.97
N HIS A 109 1.76 4.99 6.55
CA HIS A 109 1.45 3.61 6.92
C HIS A 109 2.54 2.64 6.46
N SER A 110 3.14 2.85 5.28
CA SER A 110 4.24 1.99 4.81
C SER A 110 5.47 2.02 5.71
N TYR A 111 5.69 3.11 6.45
CA TYR A 111 6.79 3.21 7.40
C TYR A 111 6.43 2.75 8.82
N ARG A 112 5.17 2.91 9.20
CA ARG A 112 4.62 2.54 10.51
C ARG A 112 3.25 1.89 10.32
N PRO A 113 3.24 0.57 9.96
CA PRO A 113 2.00 -0.15 9.69
C PRO A 113 1.10 -0.31 10.94
N ASP A 114 1.67 -0.12 12.13
CA ASP A 114 1.05 -0.21 13.44
C ASP A 114 0.55 1.14 14.00
N ASP A 115 0.65 2.22 13.23
CA ASP A 115 0.14 3.54 13.64
C ASP A 115 -1.39 3.55 13.59
N GLU A 116 -2.02 3.48 14.78
CA GLU A 116 -3.48 3.41 14.93
C GLU A 116 -4.20 4.60 14.31
N ALA A 117 -3.64 5.82 14.44
CA ALA A 117 -4.25 7.03 13.91
C ALA A 117 -4.24 7.04 12.37
N VAL A 118 -3.13 6.60 11.77
CA VAL A 118 -3.01 6.49 10.31
C VAL A 118 -3.96 5.42 9.78
N CYS A 119 -4.07 4.26 10.46
CA CYS A 119 -5.02 3.22 10.09
C CYS A 119 -6.46 3.74 10.13
N LEU A 120 -6.84 4.47 11.19
CA LEU A 120 -8.17 5.05 11.32
C LEU A 120 -8.46 6.09 10.24
N ASN A 121 -7.50 6.99 9.97
CA ASN A 121 -7.64 8.01 8.94
C ASN A 121 -7.83 7.39 7.55
N LEU A 122 -7.06 6.36 7.21
CA LEU A 122 -7.22 5.61 5.96
C LEU A 122 -8.58 4.92 5.89
N ALA A 123 -9.00 4.25 6.98
CA ALA A 123 -10.29 3.57 7.03
C ALA A 123 -11.46 4.52 6.77
N THR A 124 -11.46 5.69 7.43
CA THR A 124 -12.52 6.70 7.28
C THR A 124 -12.47 7.37 5.91
N ALA A 125 -11.28 7.64 5.36
CA ALA A 125 -11.14 8.20 4.02
C ALA A 125 -11.64 7.24 2.93
N TYR A 126 -11.34 5.94 3.04
CA TYR A 126 -11.88 4.94 2.12
C TYR A 126 -13.40 4.75 2.30
N PHE A 127 -13.89 4.87 3.54
CA PHE A 127 -15.33 4.81 3.82
C PHE A 127 -16.08 5.97 3.14
N SER A 128 -15.56 7.21 3.22
CA SER A 128 -16.16 8.38 2.57
C SER A 128 -16.16 8.29 1.03
N LYS A 129 -15.26 7.48 0.46
CA LYS A 129 -15.21 7.18 -0.98
C LYS A 129 -16.03 5.93 -1.36
N GLU A 130 -16.81 5.38 -0.45
CA GLU A 130 -17.57 4.14 -0.64
C GLU A 130 -16.73 2.90 -1.00
N MET A 131 -15.43 2.96 -0.78
CA MET A 131 -14.48 1.89 -1.04
C MET A 131 -14.46 0.90 0.13
N LYS A 132 -15.56 0.15 0.29
CA LYS A 132 -15.81 -0.71 1.46
C LYS A 132 -14.72 -1.74 1.72
N PHE A 133 -14.16 -2.35 0.67
CA PHE A 133 -13.09 -3.34 0.80
C PHE A 133 -11.87 -2.76 1.53
N GLN A 134 -11.37 -1.61 1.06
CA GLN A 134 -10.22 -0.95 1.66
C GLN A 134 -10.55 -0.40 3.06
N SER A 135 -11.73 0.18 3.21
CA SER A 135 -12.20 0.72 4.49
C SER A 135 -12.20 -0.36 5.58
N ILE A 136 -12.83 -1.50 5.35
CA ILE A 136 -12.89 -2.61 6.31
C ILE A 136 -11.48 -3.10 6.63
N LYS A 137 -10.60 -3.29 5.63
CA LYS A 137 -9.21 -3.70 5.82
C LYS A 137 -8.45 -2.78 6.79
N TYR A 138 -8.63 -1.47 6.66
CA TYR A 138 -7.95 -0.52 7.54
C TYR A 138 -8.63 -0.37 8.91
N PHE A 139 -9.94 -0.54 9.02
CA PHE A 139 -10.60 -0.66 10.33
C PHE A 139 -10.13 -1.90 11.10
N GLU A 140 -9.96 -3.04 10.45
CA GLU A 140 -9.39 -4.24 11.07
C GLU A 140 -7.96 -4.00 11.58
N LYS A 141 -7.12 -3.28 10.80
CA LYS A 141 -5.80 -2.87 11.25
C LYS A 141 -5.86 -1.91 12.44
N TYR A 142 -6.76 -0.93 12.42
CA TYR A 142 -6.99 -0.04 13.56
C TYR A 142 -7.37 -0.85 14.80
N LEU A 143 -8.33 -1.77 14.71
CA LEU A 143 -8.74 -2.62 15.82
C LEU A 143 -7.60 -3.50 16.37
N LYS A 144 -6.68 -3.93 15.48
CA LYS A 144 -5.50 -4.71 15.88
C LYS A 144 -4.51 -3.88 16.69
N TYR A 145 -4.25 -2.64 16.28
CA TYR A 145 -3.15 -1.82 16.79
C TYR A 145 -3.59 -0.74 17.79
N ALA A 146 -4.89 -0.50 17.96
CA ALA A 146 -5.42 0.48 18.90
C ALA A 146 -4.90 0.24 20.32
N LYS A 147 -4.39 1.29 20.95
CA LYS A 147 -3.82 1.27 22.31
C LYS A 147 -4.92 1.25 23.36
N ASP A 148 -5.94 2.09 23.19
CA ASP A 148 -7.12 2.11 24.04
C ASP A 148 -8.26 1.30 23.40
N LYS A 149 -8.35 0.03 23.83
CA LYS A 149 -9.41 -0.90 23.43
C LYS A 149 -10.68 -0.78 24.25
N THR A 150 -10.73 0.19 25.15
CA THR A 150 -11.89 0.44 26.04
C THR A 150 -12.67 1.70 25.64
N SER A 151 -12.12 2.55 24.77
CA SER A 151 -12.81 3.76 24.31
C SER A 151 -14.12 3.42 23.59
N ASN A 152 -15.14 4.27 23.80
CA ASN A 152 -16.43 4.10 23.13
C ASN A 152 -16.27 4.03 21.61
N HIS A 153 -15.41 4.85 21.03
CA HIS A 153 -15.13 4.87 19.60
C HIS A 153 -14.55 3.54 19.08
N TYR A 154 -13.59 2.94 19.82
CA TYR A 154 -13.07 1.62 19.49
C TYR A 154 -14.17 0.56 19.53
N LEU A 155 -14.99 0.56 20.59
CA LEU A 155 -16.06 -0.42 20.76
C LEU A 155 -17.14 -0.29 19.69
N GLU A 156 -17.50 0.92 19.30
CA GLU A 156 -18.45 1.17 18.19
C GLU A 156 -17.93 0.61 16.86
N ILE A 157 -16.67 0.91 16.49
CA ILE A 157 -16.05 0.38 15.29
C ILE A 157 -15.99 -1.15 15.34
N LYS A 158 -15.53 -1.71 16.46
CA LYS A 158 -15.45 -3.16 16.66
C LYS A 158 -16.80 -3.83 16.49
N ASN A 159 -17.82 -3.32 17.14
CA ASN A 159 -19.17 -3.87 17.07
C ASN A 159 -19.72 -3.78 15.64
N SER A 160 -19.50 -2.67 14.95
CA SER A 160 -19.94 -2.48 13.55
C SER A 160 -19.26 -3.47 12.61
N ILE A 161 -17.94 -3.66 12.72
CA ILE A 161 -17.19 -4.61 11.88
C ILE A 161 -17.61 -6.05 12.18
N GLN A 162 -17.79 -6.40 13.47
CA GLN A 162 -18.26 -7.74 13.85
C GLN A 162 -19.68 -8.02 13.36
N GLU A 163 -20.57 -7.02 13.43
CA GLU A 163 -21.93 -7.16 12.93
C GLU A 163 -21.97 -7.33 11.41
N PHE A 164 -21.18 -6.56 10.66
CA PHE A 164 -21.05 -6.76 9.21
C PHE A 164 -20.53 -8.17 8.88
N ALA A 165 -19.49 -8.63 9.57
CA ALA A 165 -18.96 -9.98 9.36
C ALA A 165 -20.01 -11.06 9.69
N ARG A 166 -20.77 -10.90 10.79
CA ARG A 166 -21.86 -11.80 11.19
C ARG A 166 -22.97 -11.86 10.14
N ILE A 167 -23.43 -10.69 9.69
CA ILE A 167 -24.45 -10.58 8.63
C ILE A 167 -23.96 -11.25 7.35
N GLY A 168 -22.74 -10.96 6.91
CA GLY A 168 -22.13 -11.59 5.73
C GLY A 168 -22.11 -13.12 5.83
N GLN A 169 -21.68 -13.63 7.00
CA GLN A 169 -21.62 -15.07 7.25
C GLN A 169 -23.01 -15.74 7.31
N ASP A 170 -24.01 -15.06 7.86
CA ASP A 170 -25.38 -15.58 7.91
C ASP A 170 -25.98 -15.67 6.49
N PHE A 171 -25.76 -14.67 5.66
CA PHE A 171 -26.21 -14.72 4.26
C PHE A 171 -25.41 -15.73 3.43
N TYR A 172 -24.12 -15.90 3.69
CA TYR A 172 -23.33 -16.97 3.08
C TYR A 172 -23.90 -18.36 3.39
N LYS A 173 -24.24 -18.61 4.67
CA LYS A 173 -24.90 -19.87 5.06
C LYS A 173 -26.28 -20.08 4.39
N LYS A 174 -27.06 -19.00 4.25
CA LYS A 174 -28.34 -19.04 3.49
C LYS A 174 -28.11 -19.42 2.04
N ALA A 175 -27.09 -18.81 1.40
CA ALA A 175 -26.72 -19.14 0.04
C ALA A 175 -26.33 -20.62 -0.14
N LEU A 176 -25.52 -21.17 0.77
CA LEU A 176 -25.16 -22.59 0.73
C LEU A 176 -26.37 -23.51 0.89
N ARG A 177 -27.37 -23.13 1.70
CA ARG A 177 -28.64 -23.88 1.81
C ARG A 177 -29.45 -23.79 0.52
N ALA A 178 -29.52 -22.61 -0.11
CA ALA A 178 -30.20 -22.43 -1.39
C ALA A 178 -29.54 -23.28 -2.49
N LEU A 179 -28.20 -23.32 -2.53
CA LEU A 179 -27.47 -24.21 -3.46
C LEU A 179 -27.74 -25.70 -3.21
N TYR A 180 -27.85 -26.11 -1.95
CA TYR A 180 -28.23 -27.48 -1.62
C TYR A 180 -29.62 -27.85 -2.14
N LEU A 181 -30.52 -26.86 -2.26
CA LEU A 181 -31.87 -27.01 -2.80
C LEU A 181 -31.94 -26.73 -4.31
N ASP A 182 -30.81 -26.55 -4.98
CA ASP A 182 -30.66 -26.19 -6.40
C ASP A 182 -31.31 -24.85 -6.76
N ASP A 183 -31.52 -23.96 -5.76
CA ASP A 183 -32.06 -22.61 -5.96
C ASP A 183 -30.89 -21.63 -6.17
N ILE A 184 -30.40 -21.58 -7.41
CA ILE A 184 -29.25 -20.75 -7.82
C ILE A 184 -29.58 -19.27 -7.69
N GLU A 185 -30.81 -18.84 -8.00
CA GLU A 185 -31.19 -17.41 -7.93
C GLU A 185 -31.13 -16.87 -6.50
N THR A 186 -31.76 -17.59 -5.56
CA THR A 186 -31.72 -17.21 -4.14
C THR A 186 -30.30 -17.27 -3.61
N ALA A 187 -29.49 -18.23 -4.06
CA ALA A 187 -28.08 -18.31 -3.68
C ALA A 187 -27.30 -17.07 -4.11
N ILE A 188 -27.46 -16.62 -5.37
CA ILE A 188 -26.80 -15.41 -5.88
C ILE A 188 -27.23 -14.18 -5.08
N GLN A 189 -28.54 -13.97 -4.88
CA GLN A 189 -29.06 -12.84 -4.10
C GLN A 189 -28.49 -12.81 -2.66
N CYS A 190 -28.45 -13.96 -2.01
CA CYS A 190 -27.84 -14.07 -0.67
C CYS A 190 -26.36 -13.75 -0.69
N LEU A 191 -25.59 -14.22 -1.69
CA LEU A 191 -24.16 -13.94 -1.80
C LEU A 191 -23.88 -12.48 -2.16
N GLU A 192 -24.68 -11.85 -3.00
CA GLU A 192 -24.58 -10.41 -3.28
C GLU A 192 -24.80 -9.56 -2.03
N TYR A 193 -25.73 -9.98 -1.17
CA TYR A 193 -25.93 -9.32 0.10
C TYR A 193 -24.78 -9.63 1.08
N ALA A 194 -24.26 -10.85 1.07
CA ALA A 194 -23.12 -11.24 1.88
C ALA A 194 -21.85 -10.46 1.52
N VAL A 195 -21.55 -10.27 0.22
CA VAL A 195 -20.36 -9.53 -0.22
C VAL A 195 -20.42 -8.04 0.11
N LYS A 196 -21.62 -7.43 0.14
CA LYS A 196 -21.78 -6.04 0.59
C LYS A 196 -21.38 -5.84 2.06
N ASN A 197 -21.51 -6.87 2.89
CA ASN A 197 -21.20 -6.84 4.31
C ASN A 197 -19.82 -7.44 4.64
N SER A 198 -19.32 -8.35 3.82
CA SER A 198 -18.03 -9.01 3.96
C SER A 198 -17.27 -9.04 2.62
N PRO A 199 -16.88 -7.89 2.07
CA PRO A 199 -16.27 -7.81 0.74
C PRO A 199 -14.89 -8.47 0.67
N ASN A 200 -14.19 -8.61 1.81
CA ASN A 200 -12.89 -9.26 1.93
C ASN A 200 -12.98 -10.78 2.16
N ASN A 201 -14.15 -11.39 2.00
CA ASN A 201 -14.30 -12.82 2.15
C ASN A 201 -14.03 -13.52 0.81
N PHE A 202 -12.98 -14.34 0.79
CA PHE A 202 -12.57 -15.10 -0.38
C PHE A 202 -13.69 -16.02 -0.89
N ASP A 203 -14.27 -16.84 -0.01
CA ASP A 203 -15.24 -17.86 -0.36
C ASP A 203 -16.50 -17.25 -0.99
N ILE A 204 -16.96 -16.10 -0.47
CA ILE A 204 -18.12 -15.39 -1.00
C ILE A 204 -17.85 -14.91 -2.42
N ASN A 205 -16.72 -14.21 -2.64
CA ASN A 205 -16.37 -13.69 -3.95
C ASN A 205 -16.15 -14.81 -4.96
N PHE A 206 -15.43 -15.85 -4.53
CA PHE A 206 -15.13 -16.99 -5.39
C PHE A 206 -16.42 -17.75 -5.80
N LEU A 207 -17.32 -17.99 -4.86
CA LEU A 207 -18.57 -18.69 -5.11
C LEU A 207 -19.50 -17.87 -6.02
N LEU A 208 -19.60 -16.55 -5.83
CA LEU A 208 -20.30 -15.65 -6.74
C LEU A 208 -19.73 -15.72 -8.17
N GLY A 209 -18.41 -15.66 -8.30
CA GLY A 209 -17.75 -15.81 -9.59
C GLY A 209 -18.13 -17.12 -10.28
N LYS A 210 -18.15 -18.23 -9.55
CA LYS A 210 -18.55 -19.55 -10.09
C LYS A 210 -20.00 -19.59 -10.54
N LEU A 211 -20.93 -19.04 -9.76
CA LEU A 211 -22.35 -19.04 -10.10
C LEU A 211 -22.62 -18.16 -11.32
N TYR A 212 -22.01 -16.99 -11.40
CA TYR A 212 -22.12 -16.14 -12.59
C TYR A 212 -21.48 -16.77 -13.83
N GLN A 213 -20.34 -17.45 -13.68
CA GLN A 213 -19.73 -18.22 -14.77
C GLN A 213 -20.67 -19.34 -15.26
N GLY A 214 -21.30 -20.09 -14.35
CA GLY A 214 -22.29 -21.11 -14.69
C GLY A 214 -23.51 -20.55 -15.42
N LYS A 215 -23.93 -19.31 -15.12
CA LYS A 215 -24.98 -18.59 -15.83
C LYS A 215 -24.52 -17.92 -17.13
N LYS A 216 -23.25 -18.08 -17.53
CA LYS A 216 -22.60 -17.41 -18.66
C LYS A 216 -22.59 -15.88 -18.57
N LEU A 217 -22.73 -15.34 -17.37
CA LEU A 217 -22.63 -13.91 -17.08
C LEU A 217 -21.15 -13.57 -16.80
N TYR A 218 -20.33 -13.66 -17.85
CA TYR A 218 -18.88 -13.65 -17.74
C TYR A 218 -18.29 -12.34 -17.21
N ILE A 219 -18.91 -11.18 -17.48
CA ILE A 219 -18.47 -9.89 -16.95
C ILE A 219 -18.57 -9.89 -15.41
N GLN A 220 -19.71 -10.31 -14.86
CA GLN A 220 -19.93 -10.40 -13.43
C GLN A 220 -18.99 -11.43 -12.79
N ALA A 221 -18.83 -12.60 -13.43
CA ALA A 221 -17.89 -13.62 -12.97
C ALA A 221 -16.47 -13.07 -12.87
N MET A 222 -16.00 -12.35 -13.90
CA MET A 222 -14.67 -11.73 -13.93
C MET A 222 -14.49 -10.73 -12.78
N ILE A 223 -15.48 -9.88 -12.47
CA ILE A 223 -15.44 -8.90 -11.38
C ILE A 223 -15.19 -9.62 -10.05
N TYR A 224 -15.98 -10.64 -9.75
CA TYR A 224 -15.85 -11.35 -8.46
C TYR A 224 -14.59 -12.21 -8.38
N PHE A 225 -14.16 -12.84 -9.47
CA PHE A 225 -12.86 -13.53 -9.48
C PHE A 225 -11.68 -12.57 -9.32
N LYS A 226 -11.71 -11.37 -9.92
CA LYS A 226 -10.69 -10.35 -9.68
C LYS A 226 -10.67 -9.89 -8.22
N GLN A 227 -11.84 -9.75 -7.57
CA GLN A 227 -11.91 -9.44 -6.14
C GLN A 227 -11.32 -10.59 -5.28
N ALA A 228 -11.65 -11.84 -5.59
CA ALA A 228 -11.07 -12.99 -4.92
C ALA A 228 -9.54 -13.07 -5.14
N TYR A 229 -9.04 -12.75 -6.34
CA TYR A 229 -7.62 -12.65 -6.63
C TYR A 229 -6.90 -11.59 -5.79
N CYS A 230 -7.55 -10.45 -5.51
CA CYS A 230 -6.99 -9.42 -4.62
C CYS A 230 -6.81 -9.90 -3.17
N ILE A 231 -7.56 -10.94 -2.75
CA ILE A 231 -7.47 -11.55 -1.41
C ILE A 231 -6.39 -12.62 -1.41
N ASP A 232 -6.37 -13.50 -2.41
CA ASP A 232 -5.35 -14.53 -2.61
C ASP A 232 -4.86 -14.55 -4.08
N SER A 233 -3.78 -13.84 -4.33
CA SER A 233 -3.17 -13.72 -5.66
C SER A 233 -2.40 -14.97 -6.13
N LYS A 234 -2.24 -15.98 -5.27
CA LYS A 234 -1.53 -17.23 -5.59
C LYS A 234 -2.46 -18.41 -5.82
N SER A 235 -3.77 -18.22 -5.69
CA SER A 235 -4.75 -19.28 -5.91
C SER A 235 -4.77 -19.70 -7.39
N LEU A 236 -4.36 -20.93 -7.65
CA LEU A 236 -4.37 -21.53 -8.98
C LEU A 236 -5.79 -21.56 -9.58
N ASP A 237 -6.78 -22.02 -8.79
CA ASP A 237 -8.19 -22.13 -9.22
C ASP A 237 -8.77 -20.77 -9.67
N ILE A 238 -8.40 -19.67 -9.00
CA ILE A 238 -8.81 -18.32 -9.44
C ILE A 238 -8.20 -17.94 -10.78
N LEU A 239 -6.91 -18.14 -10.93
CA LEU A 239 -6.21 -17.78 -12.18
C LEU A 239 -6.72 -18.59 -13.37
N GLU A 240 -7.00 -19.88 -13.18
CA GLU A 240 -7.60 -20.75 -14.20
C GLU A 240 -9.01 -20.25 -14.57
N ARG A 241 -9.85 -19.93 -13.58
CA ARG A 241 -11.20 -19.41 -13.86
C ARG A 241 -11.19 -18.04 -14.49
N LEU A 242 -10.30 -17.15 -14.06
CA LEU A 242 -10.11 -15.86 -14.72
C LEU A 242 -9.71 -16.04 -16.18
N SER A 243 -8.72 -16.92 -16.46
CA SER A 243 -8.30 -17.22 -17.81
C SER A 243 -9.48 -17.76 -18.66
N SER A 244 -10.22 -18.72 -18.13
CA SER A 244 -11.41 -19.28 -18.82
C SER A 244 -12.47 -18.21 -19.12
N VAL A 245 -12.81 -17.38 -18.14
CA VAL A 245 -13.82 -16.32 -18.31
C VAL A 245 -13.34 -15.25 -19.29
N MET A 246 -12.04 -14.90 -19.27
CA MET A 246 -11.46 -13.93 -20.20
C MET A 246 -11.48 -14.43 -21.65
N VAL A 247 -11.22 -15.74 -21.87
CA VAL A 247 -11.37 -16.36 -23.20
C VAL A 247 -12.82 -16.24 -23.71
N GLU A 248 -13.81 -16.51 -22.86
CA GLU A 248 -15.23 -16.39 -23.22
C GLU A 248 -15.66 -14.93 -23.53
N LEU A 249 -14.96 -13.96 -22.94
CA LEU A 249 -15.14 -12.53 -23.21
C LEU A 249 -14.36 -12.04 -24.44
N GLY A 250 -13.53 -12.88 -25.05
CA GLY A 250 -12.62 -12.49 -26.13
C GLY A 250 -11.41 -11.68 -25.65
N ASP A 251 -11.19 -11.60 -24.32
CA ASP A 251 -9.99 -10.97 -23.73
C ASP A 251 -8.82 -11.99 -23.69
N TYR A 252 -8.29 -12.30 -24.86
CA TYR A 252 -7.19 -13.28 -25.01
C TYR A 252 -5.90 -12.80 -24.34
N THR A 253 -5.68 -11.48 -24.27
CA THR A 253 -4.53 -10.89 -23.61
C THR A 253 -4.59 -11.07 -22.10
N GLY A 254 -5.75 -10.82 -21.50
CA GLY A 254 -5.99 -11.07 -20.07
C GLY A 254 -5.87 -12.55 -19.72
N ALA A 255 -6.41 -13.43 -20.56
CA ALA A 255 -6.29 -14.87 -20.40
C ALA A 255 -4.83 -15.32 -20.43
N TYR A 256 -4.05 -14.85 -21.40
CA TYR A 256 -2.63 -15.11 -21.51
C TYR A 256 -1.87 -14.67 -20.24
N CYS A 257 -2.16 -13.49 -19.73
CA CYS A 257 -1.54 -12.98 -18.51
C CYS A 257 -1.85 -13.84 -17.27
N CYS A 258 -3.07 -14.37 -17.18
CA CYS A 258 -3.43 -15.33 -16.12
C CYS A 258 -2.62 -16.61 -16.24
N LEU A 259 -2.52 -17.19 -17.46
CA LEU A 259 -1.75 -18.40 -17.71
C LEU A 259 -0.24 -18.21 -17.44
N LYS A 260 0.32 -17.04 -17.77
CA LYS A 260 1.73 -16.70 -17.41
C LYS A 260 1.96 -16.68 -15.90
N ARG A 261 0.96 -16.24 -15.10
CA ARG A 261 1.03 -16.29 -13.63
C ARG A 261 0.90 -17.70 -13.07
N ILE A 262 0.17 -18.59 -13.75
CA ILE A 262 0.03 -19.99 -13.37
C ILE A 262 1.35 -20.75 -13.58
N LEU A 263 2.09 -20.45 -14.64
CA LEU A 263 3.26 -21.20 -15.07
C LEU A 263 4.26 -21.50 -13.94
N PRO A 264 4.71 -20.51 -13.13
CA PRO A 264 5.61 -20.77 -12.01
C PRO A 264 4.98 -21.59 -10.87
N LEU A 265 3.65 -21.62 -10.74
CA LEU A 265 2.96 -22.36 -9.71
C LEU A 265 2.88 -23.86 -10.03
N VAL A 266 2.90 -24.21 -11.31
CA VAL A 266 2.77 -25.60 -11.80
C VAL A 266 4.10 -26.21 -12.28
N MET A 267 5.23 -25.53 -12.07
CA MET A 267 6.56 -25.97 -12.56
C MET A 267 6.92 -27.40 -12.16
N ASN A 268 6.44 -27.88 -11.01
CA ASN A 268 6.69 -29.23 -10.50
C ASN A 268 5.74 -30.29 -11.08
N ASN A 269 4.68 -29.88 -11.79
CA ASN A 269 3.75 -30.78 -12.47
C ASN A 269 3.93 -30.69 -13.98
N GLN A 270 4.76 -31.57 -14.53
CA GLN A 270 5.14 -31.53 -15.93
C GLN A 270 3.94 -31.61 -16.91
N LYS A 271 2.87 -32.32 -16.53
CA LYS A 271 1.66 -32.43 -17.38
C LYS A 271 0.92 -31.12 -17.48
N GLU A 272 0.62 -30.49 -16.34
CA GLU A 272 -0.05 -29.19 -16.27
C GLU A 272 0.83 -28.11 -16.91
N TYR A 273 2.12 -28.11 -16.64
CA TYR A 273 3.07 -27.16 -17.25
C TYR A 273 3.01 -27.18 -18.76
N LEU A 274 3.08 -28.38 -19.38
CA LEU A 274 3.01 -28.53 -20.83
C LEU A 274 1.65 -28.11 -21.42
N GLU A 275 0.55 -28.36 -20.70
CA GLU A 275 -0.76 -27.93 -21.09
C GLU A 275 -0.88 -26.39 -21.09
N ILE A 276 -0.41 -25.74 -20.03
CA ILE A 276 -0.36 -24.27 -19.96
C ILE A 276 0.51 -23.67 -21.07
N VAL A 277 1.68 -24.24 -21.32
CA VAL A 277 2.57 -23.78 -22.42
C VAL A 277 1.89 -23.89 -23.79
N ARG A 278 1.13 -24.96 -24.03
CA ARG A 278 0.35 -25.10 -25.26
C ARG A 278 -0.73 -24.03 -25.40
N ASN A 279 -1.48 -23.80 -24.33
CA ASN A 279 -2.54 -22.78 -24.30
C ASN A 279 -1.96 -21.38 -24.51
N LEU A 280 -0.83 -21.07 -23.88
CA LEU A 280 -0.11 -19.80 -24.08
C LEU A 280 0.23 -19.57 -25.55
N LYS A 281 0.80 -20.59 -26.23
CA LYS A 281 1.18 -20.48 -27.63
C LYS A 281 -0.04 -20.21 -28.53
N GLN A 282 -1.18 -20.82 -28.24
CA GLN A 282 -2.40 -20.58 -29.00
C GLN A 282 -2.94 -19.14 -28.83
N LEU A 283 -2.79 -18.57 -27.63
CA LEU A 283 -3.23 -17.19 -27.36
C LEU A 283 -2.28 -16.15 -27.94
N GLU A 284 -0.95 -16.43 -27.99
CA GLU A 284 0.05 -15.52 -28.56
C GLU A 284 -0.18 -15.21 -30.04
N GLU A 285 -0.72 -16.15 -30.80
CA GLU A 285 -1.01 -15.98 -32.25
C GLU A 285 -2.05 -14.86 -32.52
N GLY A 286 -2.82 -14.44 -31.51
CA GLY A 286 -3.84 -13.40 -31.61
C GLY A 286 -3.40 -12.01 -31.15
N PHE A 287 -2.14 -11.81 -30.77
CA PHE A 287 -1.66 -10.53 -30.24
C PHE A 287 -1.21 -9.59 -31.37
N ASP A 288 -1.54 -8.30 -31.19
CA ASP A 288 -1.07 -7.21 -32.00
C ASP A 288 -0.27 -6.16 -31.20
N GLU A 289 0.27 -5.16 -31.88
CA GLU A 289 1.03 -4.06 -31.27
C GLU A 289 0.24 -3.27 -30.22
N TYR A 290 -1.08 -3.28 -30.29
CA TYR A 290 -1.99 -2.49 -29.45
C TYR A 290 -2.66 -3.31 -28.34
N SER A 291 -2.36 -4.60 -28.25
CA SER A 291 -3.00 -5.53 -27.30
C SER A 291 -2.90 -5.10 -25.82
N SER A 292 -1.90 -4.28 -25.46
CA SER A 292 -1.72 -3.78 -24.09
C SER A 292 -2.50 -2.50 -23.78
N GLN A 293 -3.05 -1.77 -24.77
CA GLN A 293 -3.66 -0.45 -24.54
C GLN A 293 -4.93 -0.51 -23.69
N GLY A 294 -5.72 -1.56 -23.84
CA GLY A 294 -6.91 -1.79 -23.02
C GLY A 294 -6.58 -1.94 -21.54
N ASN A 295 -5.54 -2.72 -21.26
CA ASN A 295 -5.05 -2.97 -19.89
C ASN A 295 -4.45 -1.68 -19.26
N GLU A 296 -3.76 -0.85 -20.05
CA GLU A 296 -3.24 0.43 -19.58
C GLU A 296 -4.37 1.37 -19.12
N LYS A 297 -5.41 1.54 -19.94
CA LYS A 297 -6.57 2.39 -19.58
C LYS A 297 -7.27 1.89 -18.32
N LEU A 298 -7.40 0.59 -18.20
CA LEU A 298 -8.04 -0.04 -17.04
C LEU A 298 -7.15 0.09 -15.79
N ALA A 299 -5.84 -0.05 -15.94
CA ALA A 299 -4.87 0.14 -14.86
C ALA A 299 -4.91 1.58 -14.31
N GLU A 300 -4.94 2.59 -15.20
CA GLU A 300 -5.07 4.00 -14.80
C GLU A 300 -6.42 4.28 -14.11
N SER A 301 -7.53 3.71 -14.60
CA SER A 301 -8.82 3.83 -13.94
C SER A 301 -8.77 3.30 -12.50
N TYR A 302 -8.31 2.06 -12.32
CA TYR A 302 -8.18 1.46 -10.99
C TYR A 302 -7.21 2.22 -10.09
N TYR A 303 -6.11 2.76 -10.65
CA TYR A 303 -5.17 3.58 -9.88
C TYR A 303 -5.85 4.85 -9.35
N ASN A 304 -6.60 5.55 -10.21
CA ASN A 304 -7.32 6.77 -9.83
C ASN A 304 -8.44 6.51 -8.81
N GLU A 305 -9.00 5.31 -8.83
CA GLU A 305 -9.97 4.83 -7.84
C GLU A 305 -9.31 4.32 -6.54
N ASN A 306 -7.98 4.37 -6.42
CA ASN A 306 -7.18 3.78 -5.33
C ASN A 306 -7.35 2.26 -5.17
N ASN A 307 -7.81 1.58 -6.20
CA ASN A 307 -7.88 0.12 -6.22
C ASN A 307 -6.53 -0.44 -6.67
N TYR A 308 -5.53 -0.27 -5.81
CA TYR A 308 -4.14 -0.56 -6.13
C TYR A 308 -3.86 -2.02 -6.48
N SER A 309 -4.60 -2.97 -5.91
CA SER A 309 -4.43 -4.39 -6.25
C SER A 309 -4.83 -4.68 -7.69
N LEU A 310 -5.97 -4.14 -8.14
CA LEU A 310 -6.40 -4.30 -9.54
C LEU A 310 -5.54 -3.46 -10.48
N ALA A 311 -5.15 -2.24 -10.09
CA ALA A 311 -4.23 -1.44 -10.89
C ALA A 311 -2.91 -2.17 -11.14
N LEU A 312 -2.33 -2.79 -10.10
CA LEU A 312 -1.10 -3.58 -10.21
C LEU A 312 -1.28 -4.76 -11.17
N PHE A 313 -2.40 -5.48 -11.04
CA PHE A 313 -2.72 -6.60 -11.92
C PHE A 313 -2.70 -6.18 -13.41
N GLU A 314 -3.33 -5.05 -13.74
CA GLU A 314 -3.42 -4.58 -15.13
C GLU A 314 -2.10 -3.98 -15.65
N TYR A 315 -1.33 -3.25 -14.83
CA TYR A 315 0.01 -2.80 -15.24
C TYR A 315 0.98 -3.96 -15.46
N GLU A 316 0.92 -5.00 -14.61
CA GLU A 316 1.71 -6.21 -14.83
C GLU A 316 1.28 -6.95 -16.10
N ASN A 317 -0.02 -6.94 -16.45
CA ASN A 317 -0.50 -7.46 -17.71
C ASN A 317 0.14 -6.72 -18.90
N CYS A 318 0.25 -5.38 -18.85
CA CYS A 318 0.91 -4.62 -19.90
C CYS A 318 2.36 -5.06 -20.13
N ILE A 319 3.12 -5.31 -19.03
CA ILE A 319 4.50 -5.76 -19.11
C ILE A 319 4.62 -7.21 -19.60
N ILE A 320 3.71 -8.09 -19.18
CA ILE A 320 3.67 -9.49 -19.61
C ILE A 320 3.45 -9.59 -21.14
N ILE A 321 2.58 -8.70 -21.67
CA ILE A 321 2.27 -8.65 -23.11
C ILE A 321 3.44 -8.03 -23.88
N ASN A 322 3.99 -6.94 -23.39
CA ASN A 322 5.09 -6.23 -24.05
C ASN A 322 6.13 -5.78 -23.01
N TYR A 323 7.21 -6.55 -22.88
CA TYR A 323 8.28 -6.29 -21.92
C TYR A 323 8.95 -4.92 -22.12
N ASN A 324 8.97 -4.38 -23.33
CA ASN A 324 9.54 -3.05 -23.60
C ASN A 324 8.80 -1.91 -22.88
N LEU A 325 7.59 -2.17 -22.38
CA LEU A 325 6.83 -1.22 -21.56
C LEU A 325 7.23 -1.23 -20.08
N SER A 326 8.15 -2.09 -19.67
CA SER A 326 8.59 -2.22 -18.26
C SER A 326 9.06 -0.88 -17.69
N ASP A 327 9.90 -0.15 -18.43
CA ASP A 327 10.44 1.14 -17.99
C ASP A 327 9.35 2.20 -17.88
N LYS A 328 8.38 2.20 -18.82
CA LYS A 328 7.22 3.11 -18.81
C LYS A 328 6.40 3.00 -17.52
N TYR A 329 6.20 1.79 -17.01
CA TYR A 329 5.34 1.53 -15.85
C TYR A 329 6.11 1.28 -14.56
N TYR A 330 7.43 1.25 -14.61
CA TYR A 330 8.29 0.92 -13.48
C TYR A 330 7.95 1.75 -12.23
N ASP A 331 7.96 3.07 -12.35
CA ASP A 331 7.69 3.97 -11.23
C ASP A 331 6.26 3.81 -10.69
N ARG A 332 5.29 3.62 -11.59
CA ARG A 332 3.89 3.43 -11.22
C ARG A 332 3.68 2.12 -10.45
N ILE A 333 4.21 1.02 -10.97
CA ILE A 333 4.17 -0.29 -10.32
C ILE A 333 4.88 -0.26 -8.96
N HIS A 334 6.05 0.37 -8.90
CA HIS A 334 6.78 0.52 -7.64
C HIS A 334 5.99 1.32 -6.60
N LYS A 335 5.36 2.42 -7.02
CA LYS A 335 4.50 3.22 -6.16
C LYS A 335 3.32 2.39 -5.65
N ILE A 336 2.66 1.64 -6.52
CA ILE A 336 1.56 0.74 -6.14
C ILE A 336 2.03 -0.36 -5.17
N LYS A 337 3.12 -1.04 -5.49
CA LYS A 337 3.69 -2.09 -4.61
C LYS A 337 4.05 -1.52 -3.23
N SER A 338 4.50 -0.26 -3.17
CA SER A 338 4.77 0.41 -1.90
C SER A 338 3.52 0.64 -1.04
N TYR A 339 2.35 0.78 -1.64
CA TYR A 339 1.08 0.89 -0.92
C TYR A 339 0.55 -0.48 -0.48
N LEU A 340 0.74 -1.52 -1.30
CA LEU A 340 0.30 -2.88 -1.01
C LEU A 340 1.25 -3.61 -0.05
N ASN A 341 2.56 -3.44 -0.25
CA ASN A 341 3.64 -4.07 0.51
C ASN A 341 4.57 -3.01 1.11
N PRO A 342 4.22 -2.46 2.28
CA PRO A 342 5.03 -1.44 2.94
C PRO A 342 6.49 -1.84 3.19
N GLU A 343 6.73 -3.13 3.44
CA GLU A 343 8.07 -3.66 3.70
C GLU A 343 8.97 -3.58 2.46
N GLU A 344 8.43 -3.88 1.28
CA GLU A 344 9.16 -3.79 0.00
C GLU A 344 9.61 -2.36 -0.30
N ARG A 345 8.76 -1.37 -0.02
CA ARG A 345 9.15 0.05 -0.13
C ARG A 345 10.29 0.40 0.81
N ILE A 346 10.20 -0.04 2.08
CA ILE A 346 11.24 0.22 3.08
C ILE A 346 12.55 -0.44 2.66
N ILE A 347 12.50 -1.67 2.15
CA ILE A 347 13.68 -2.39 1.63
C ILE A 347 14.33 -1.58 0.52
N LYS A 348 13.58 -1.13 -0.49
CA LYS A 348 14.12 -0.32 -1.60
C LYS A 348 14.79 0.97 -1.10
N LEU A 349 14.12 1.75 -0.25
CA LEU A 349 14.69 2.97 0.33
C LEU A 349 15.95 2.70 1.17
N CYS A 350 15.98 1.57 1.87
CA CYS A 350 17.16 1.14 2.60
C CYS A 350 18.32 0.80 1.65
N PHE A 351 18.06 0.19 0.50
CA PHE A 351 19.08 -0.06 -0.54
C PHE A 351 19.65 1.25 -1.09
N GLU A 352 18.79 2.19 -1.49
CA GLU A 352 19.21 3.48 -2.05
C GLU A 352 20.09 4.26 -1.05
N LYS A 353 19.63 4.40 0.19
CA LYS A 353 20.37 5.11 1.24
C LYS A 353 21.62 4.35 1.70
N GLY A 354 21.51 3.05 1.90
CA GLY A 354 22.65 2.20 2.28
C GLY A 354 23.75 2.25 1.23
N GLY A 355 23.39 2.12 -0.06
CA GLY A 355 24.32 2.21 -1.18
C GLY A 355 24.98 3.59 -1.30
N THR A 356 24.22 4.69 -1.11
CA THR A 356 24.76 6.04 -1.10
C THR A 356 25.79 6.23 0.01
N PHE A 357 25.49 5.81 1.24
CA PHE A 357 26.43 5.92 2.36
C PHE A 357 27.63 4.99 2.19
N TYR A 358 27.45 3.81 1.61
CA TYR A 358 28.54 2.90 1.28
C TYR A 358 29.51 3.54 0.28
N SER A 359 29.01 4.12 -0.80
CA SER A 359 29.84 4.78 -1.84
C SER A 359 30.56 6.03 -1.32
N THR A 360 30.05 6.70 -0.31
CA THR A 360 30.68 7.86 0.33
C THR A 360 31.60 7.50 1.51
N GLY A 361 31.74 6.22 1.84
CA GLY A 361 32.61 5.73 2.93
C GLY A 361 32.02 5.88 4.34
N ASP A 362 30.76 6.30 4.48
CA ASP A 362 30.06 6.34 5.78
C ASP A 362 29.47 4.95 6.11
N PHE A 363 30.35 4.01 6.39
CA PHE A 363 29.96 2.62 6.64
C PHE A 363 29.06 2.45 7.86
N LYS A 364 29.17 3.31 8.87
CA LYS A 364 28.31 3.24 10.06
C LYS A 364 26.85 3.51 9.70
N LYS A 365 26.58 4.51 8.86
CA LYS A 365 25.22 4.78 8.37
C LYS A 365 24.77 3.72 7.38
N SER A 366 25.64 3.31 6.47
CA SER A 366 25.38 2.24 5.50
C SER A 366 24.89 0.96 6.20
N ASN A 367 25.62 0.50 7.20
CA ASN A 367 25.31 -0.72 7.96
C ASN A 367 23.93 -0.65 8.63
N LYS A 368 23.52 0.52 9.14
CA LYS A 368 22.19 0.70 9.71
C LYS A 368 21.07 0.38 8.70
N TYR A 369 21.25 0.77 7.44
CA TYR A 369 20.26 0.50 6.39
C TYR A 369 20.29 -0.96 5.95
N PHE A 370 21.47 -1.56 5.74
CA PHE A 370 21.57 -2.97 5.38
C PHE A 370 21.07 -3.91 6.49
N THR A 371 21.35 -3.60 7.76
CA THR A 371 20.74 -4.33 8.90
C THR A 371 19.21 -4.24 8.84
N LYS A 372 18.64 -3.08 8.48
CA LYS A 372 17.19 -2.91 8.36
C LYS A 372 16.62 -3.77 7.23
N ILE A 373 17.30 -3.90 6.10
CA ILE A 373 16.89 -4.82 5.03
C ILE A 373 16.81 -6.25 5.55
N MET A 374 17.84 -6.72 6.28
CA MET A 374 17.85 -8.07 6.85
C MET A 374 16.72 -8.33 7.86
N THR A 375 16.19 -7.30 8.53
CA THR A 375 15.05 -7.46 9.46
C THR A 375 13.70 -7.51 8.74
N LEU A 376 13.62 -7.11 7.49
CA LEU A 376 12.37 -7.01 6.73
C LEU A 376 12.28 -8.02 5.60
N ALA A 377 13.41 -8.33 4.96
CA ALA A 377 13.47 -9.26 3.85
C ALA A 377 13.49 -10.71 4.35
N LYS A 378 12.92 -11.62 3.55
CA LYS A 378 12.99 -13.06 3.83
C LYS A 378 14.43 -13.55 3.69
N GLU A 379 14.88 -14.46 4.55
CA GLU A 379 16.27 -14.95 4.59
C GLU A 379 16.76 -15.60 3.28
N ASP A 380 15.87 -16.16 2.50
CA ASP A 380 16.17 -16.79 1.21
C ASP A 380 16.15 -15.80 0.04
N SER A 381 15.66 -14.56 0.26
CA SER A 381 15.56 -13.54 -0.79
C SER A 381 16.91 -13.00 -1.25
N SER A 382 16.93 -12.48 -2.48
CA SER A 382 18.10 -11.76 -3.04
C SER A 382 18.48 -10.56 -2.20
N ASP A 383 17.49 -9.84 -1.68
CA ASP A 383 17.65 -8.62 -0.87
C ASP A 383 18.37 -8.92 0.43
N TYR A 384 17.96 -9.98 1.14
CA TYR A 384 18.61 -10.42 2.37
C TYR A 384 20.07 -10.83 2.12
N LYS A 385 20.30 -11.66 1.08
CA LYS A 385 21.65 -12.12 0.74
C LYS A 385 22.60 -10.98 0.36
N TYR A 386 22.10 -10.01 -0.42
CA TYR A 386 22.89 -8.82 -0.77
C TYR A 386 23.21 -7.97 0.46
N ALA A 387 22.21 -7.67 1.30
CA ALA A 387 22.42 -6.87 2.51
C ALA A 387 23.41 -7.55 3.47
N LYS A 388 23.31 -8.88 3.61
CA LYS A 388 24.22 -9.69 4.43
C LYS A 388 25.66 -9.62 3.89
N ALA A 389 25.85 -9.74 2.59
CA ALA A 389 27.17 -9.62 1.97
C ALA A 389 27.78 -8.24 2.25
N ARG A 390 27.02 -7.15 2.08
CA ARG A 390 27.49 -5.79 2.34
C ARG A 390 27.87 -5.51 3.79
N LEU A 391 27.22 -6.18 4.74
CA LEU A 391 27.57 -6.08 6.16
C LEU A 391 28.83 -6.87 6.52
N MET A 392 29.21 -7.85 5.69
CA MET A 392 30.45 -8.64 5.88
C MET A 392 31.67 -8.00 5.19
N ASP A 393 31.46 -7.10 4.22
CA ASP A 393 32.52 -6.39 3.50
C ASP A 393 33.16 -5.24 4.28
N VAL A 394 32.65 -4.92 5.48
CA VAL A 394 33.04 -3.83 6.36
C VAL A 394 33.46 -4.35 7.74
#